data_80df92f6a77d91b3b8ce65a80ade1dc7
#
_entry.id   80df92f6a77d91b3b8ce65a80ade1dc7
#
_cell.length_a   1.000
_cell.length_b   1.000
_cell.length_c   1.000
_cell.angle_alpha   90.00
_cell.angle_beta   90.00
_cell.angle_gamma   90.00
#
_symmetry.space_group_name_H-M   'P 1'
#
loop_
_entity.id
_entity.type
_entity.pdbx_description
1 polymer ?
#
loop_
_entity_poly.entity_id
_entity_poly.type
_entity_poly.pdbx_seq_one_letter_code
_entity_poly.pdbx_strand_id
1 'polypeptide(L)'
;LQKKIAFFDFDGTITKRDTMLEFARFSGNPVSYWFGMCIISPWLIAMKMGFVSKRKAKEKLLSHFFGHTTLDNFNSNCISFSEKLLPSLIKHEAMTAIKNHQDLNTTVVIVSASAENWVAPWCLRNNLQFICTKLQVKDNKITGKLEGENCNGVEKVSRIKQLFKLVDYNIIYCYGDSNGDKQMLQLATDPFYRAFKK
;
A
#
# COMPACT_ATOMS: atom_id res chain seq x y z
N LEU A 1 21.01 11.22 21.23
CA LEU A 1 20.82 10.82 19.83
C LEU A 1 19.51 11.43 19.32
N GLN A 2 19.57 12.11 18.17
CA GLN A 2 18.37 12.64 17.53
C GLN A 2 17.48 11.50 17.05
N LYS A 3 16.25 11.45 17.55
CA LYS A 3 15.27 10.44 17.15
C LYS A 3 14.67 10.82 15.79
N LYS A 4 14.74 9.91 14.82
CA LYS A 4 14.30 10.13 13.43
C LYS A 4 13.28 9.08 13.00
N ILE A 5 12.32 9.47 12.15
CA ILE A 5 11.34 8.57 11.55
C ILE A 5 11.13 8.91 10.07
N ALA A 6 10.95 7.89 9.25
CA ALA A 6 10.70 8.03 7.81
C ALA A 6 9.44 7.25 7.42
N PHE A 7 8.44 7.94 6.89
CA PHE A 7 7.21 7.37 6.36
C PHE A 7 7.30 7.28 4.84
N PHE A 8 7.07 6.10 4.31
CA PHE A 8 7.07 5.86 2.87
C PHE A 8 5.68 5.39 2.42
N ASP A 9 5.11 6.05 1.42
CA ASP A 9 4.05 5.46 0.64
C ASP A 9 4.61 4.27 -0.17
N PHE A 10 3.73 3.36 -0.62
CA PHE A 10 4.13 2.13 -1.28
C PHE A 10 3.96 2.17 -2.80
N ASP A 11 2.70 2.26 -3.26
CA ASP A 11 2.35 2.17 -4.67
C ASP A 11 2.71 3.45 -5.45
N GLY A 12 3.59 3.34 -6.43
CA GLY A 12 4.10 4.49 -7.19
C GLY A 12 5.28 5.18 -6.50
N THR A 13 5.42 5.08 -5.18
CA THR A 13 6.56 5.59 -4.41
C THR A 13 7.68 4.56 -4.35
N ILE A 14 7.49 3.46 -3.61
CA ILE A 14 8.47 2.36 -3.52
C ILE A 14 8.37 1.46 -4.75
N THR A 15 7.17 1.19 -5.23
CA THR A 15 6.93 0.34 -6.38
C THR A 15 6.78 1.14 -7.68
N LYS A 16 7.10 0.50 -8.81
CA LYS A 16 6.96 1.07 -10.16
C LYS A 16 5.50 1.11 -10.61
N ARG A 17 4.64 0.28 -10.03
CA ARG A 17 3.24 0.07 -10.44
C ARG A 17 2.34 -0.14 -9.22
N ASP A 18 1.04 -0.02 -9.42
CA ASP A 18 0.00 -0.33 -8.43
C ASP A 18 0.00 -1.83 -8.12
N THR A 19 0.30 -2.17 -6.86
CA THR A 19 0.46 -3.57 -6.45
C THR A 19 -0.86 -4.33 -6.37
N MET A 20 -2.00 -3.66 -6.19
CA MET A 20 -3.31 -4.32 -6.22
C MET A 20 -3.61 -4.88 -7.61
N LEU A 21 -3.31 -4.12 -8.68
CA LEU A 21 -3.51 -4.58 -10.05
C LEU A 21 -2.50 -5.67 -10.44
N GLU A 22 -1.24 -5.54 -10.02
CA GLU A 22 -0.22 -6.55 -10.27
C GLU A 22 -0.51 -7.84 -9.49
N PHE A 23 -1.02 -7.75 -8.27
CA PHE A 23 -1.46 -8.91 -7.49
C PHE A 23 -2.68 -9.59 -8.11
N ALA A 24 -3.67 -8.83 -8.60
CA ALA A 24 -4.80 -9.40 -9.31
C ALA A 24 -4.37 -10.17 -10.57
N ARG A 25 -3.39 -9.62 -11.29
CA ARG A 25 -2.80 -10.29 -12.47
C ARG A 25 -2.02 -11.55 -12.10
N PHE A 26 -1.27 -11.51 -11.00
CA PHE A 26 -0.46 -12.63 -10.52
C PHE A 26 -1.31 -13.79 -10.00
N SER A 27 -2.42 -13.49 -9.31
CA SER A 27 -3.26 -14.50 -8.63
C SER A 27 -4.17 -15.29 -9.57
N GLY A 28 -4.37 -14.83 -10.81
CA GLY A 28 -5.24 -15.47 -11.81
C GLY A 28 -4.51 -15.83 -13.09
N ASN A 29 -5.23 -16.46 -14.02
CA ASN A 29 -4.71 -16.61 -15.37
C ASN A 29 -4.94 -15.29 -16.18
N PRO A 30 -4.14 -15.03 -17.23
CA PRO A 30 -4.22 -13.80 -18.01
C PRO A 30 -5.61 -13.53 -18.63
N VAL A 31 -6.31 -14.56 -19.07
CA VAL A 31 -7.64 -14.42 -19.70
C VAL A 31 -8.67 -13.96 -18.65
N SER A 32 -8.70 -14.62 -17.49
CA SER A 32 -9.57 -14.26 -16.37
C SER A 32 -9.29 -12.84 -15.88
N TYR A 33 -8.03 -12.44 -15.81
CA TYR A 33 -7.65 -11.07 -15.42
C TYR A 33 -8.21 -10.02 -16.39
N TRP A 34 -7.97 -10.19 -17.70
CA TRP A 34 -8.44 -9.21 -18.69
C TRP A 34 -9.96 -9.15 -18.78
N PHE A 35 -10.63 -10.30 -18.71
CA PHE A 35 -12.09 -10.36 -18.64
C PHE A 35 -12.63 -9.64 -17.39
N GLY A 36 -12.02 -9.88 -16.22
CA GLY A 36 -12.36 -9.19 -14.98
C GLY A 36 -12.13 -7.68 -15.07
N MET A 37 -11.03 -7.24 -15.69
CA MET A 37 -10.78 -5.82 -15.91
C MET A 37 -11.83 -5.18 -16.84
N CYS A 38 -12.31 -5.88 -17.86
CA CYS A 38 -13.42 -5.40 -18.70
C CYS A 38 -14.69 -5.18 -17.88
N ILE A 39 -15.04 -6.12 -16.98
CA ILE A 39 -16.20 -5.99 -16.09
C ILE A 39 -16.04 -4.82 -15.10
N ILE A 40 -14.85 -4.58 -14.59
CA ILE A 40 -14.57 -3.56 -13.57
C ILE A 40 -14.35 -2.17 -14.21
N SER A 41 -13.97 -2.09 -15.49
CA SER A 41 -13.61 -0.84 -16.16
C SER A 41 -14.70 0.26 -16.06
N PRO A 42 -16.02 -0.01 -16.17
CA PRO A 42 -17.04 1.02 -15.99
C PRO A 42 -17.00 1.69 -14.60
N TRP A 43 -16.70 0.90 -13.56
CA TRP A 43 -16.56 1.41 -12.18
C TRP A 43 -15.32 2.29 -12.02
N LEU A 44 -14.21 1.94 -12.68
CA LEU A 44 -12.99 2.74 -12.66
C LEU A 44 -13.16 4.06 -13.44
N ILE A 45 -13.91 4.03 -14.55
CA ILE A 45 -14.25 5.22 -15.31
C ILE A 45 -15.17 6.12 -14.48
N ALA A 46 -16.24 5.58 -13.89
CA ALA A 46 -17.15 6.32 -13.02
C ALA A 46 -16.43 6.93 -11.81
N MET A 47 -15.43 6.25 -11.26
CA MET A 47 -14.57 6.78 -10.20
C MET A 47 -13.73 7.97 -10.70
N LYS A 48 -13.13 7.89 -11.89
CA LYS A 48 -12.36 9.01 -12.48
C LYS A 48 -13.22 10.22 -12.76
N MET A 49 -14.48 10.00 -13.13
CA MET A 49 -15.49 11.06 -13.36
C MET A 49 -16.09 11.62 -12.04
N GLY A 50 -15.74 11.05 -10.88
CA GLY A 50 -16.24 11.50 -9.58
C GLY A 50 -17.60 10.94 -9.17
N PHE A 51 -18.26 10.09 -9.97
CA PHE A 51 -19.55 9.47 -9.65
C PHE A 51 -19.45 8.36 -8.61
N VAL A 52 -18.28 7.74 -8.48
CA VAL A 52 -18.02 6.65 -7.53
C VAL A 52 -16.81 7.01 -6.67
N SER A 53 -16.91 6.79 -5.36
CA SER A 53 -15.76 7.00 -4.46
C SER A 53 -14.65 6.00 -4.73
N LYS A 54 -13.38 6.42 -4.48
CA LYS A 54 -12.20 5.54 -4.59
C LYS A 54 -12.35 4.26 -3.77
N ARG A 55 -12.94 4.35 -2.58
CA ARG A 55 -13.25 3.20 -1.71
C ARG A 55 -14.16 2.20 -2.41
N LYS A 56 -15.32 2.64 -2.93
CA LYS A 56 -16.29 1.77 -3.61
C LYS A 56 -15.70 1.10 -4.84
N ALA A 57 -14.95 1.83 -5.66
CA ALA A 57 -14.29 1.26 -6.84
C ALA A 57 -13.26 0.19 -6.44
N LYS A 58 -12.47 0.46 -5.41
CA LYS A 58 -11.50 -0.49 -4.86
C LYS A 58 -12.17 -1.75 -4.30
N GLU A 59 -13.22 -1.60 -3.49
CA GLU A 59 -13.96 -2.72 -2.93
C GLU A 59 -14.63 -3.57 -4.03
N LYS A 60 -15.10 -2.93 -5.11
CA LYS A 60 -15.66 -3.65 -6.26
C LYS A 60 -14.61 -4.50 -6.97
N LEU A 61 -13.41 -3.94 -7.16
CA LEU A 61 -12.28 -4.66 -7.75
C LEU A 61 -11.84 -5.83 -6.85
N LEU A 62 -11.65 -5.58 -5.57
CA LEU A 62 -11.25 -6.60 -4.60
C LEU A 62 -12.29 -7.72 -4.49
N SER A 63 -13.58 -7.38 -4.46
CA SER A 63 -14.66 -8.38 -4.43
C SER A 63 -14.71 -9.23 -5.70
N HIS A 64 -14.43 -8.64 -6.86
CA HIS A 64 -14.43 -9.36 -8.12
C HIS A 64 -13.28 -10.37 -8.21
N PHE A 65 -12.05 -9.94 -7.88
CA PHE A 65 -10.87 -10.79 -8.04
C PHE A 65 -10.63 -11.74 -6.87
N PHE A 66 -11.01 -11.35 -5.65
CA PHE A 66 -10.64 -12.07 -4.43
C PHE A 66 -11.83 -12.44 -3.55
N GLY A 67 -13.03 -11.95 -3.86
CA GLY A 67 -14.23 -12.29 -3.10
C GLY A 67 -14.43 -13.81 -3.03
N HIS A 68 -14.81 -14.29 -1.82
CA HIS A 68 -15.02 -15.70 -1.52
C HIS A 68 -13.78 -16.61 -1.49
N THR A 69 -12.57 -16.09 -1.73
CA THR A 69 -11.31 -16.83 -1.51
C THR A 69 -11.12 -17.04 -0.01
N THR A 70 -10.74 -18.27 0.38
CA THR A 70 -10.40 -18.54 1.80
C THR A 70 -9.21 -17.71 2.23
N LEU A 71 -9.19 -17.29 3.50
CA LEU A 71 -8.12 -16.46 4.04
C LEU A 71 -6.75 -17.12 3.86
N ASP A 72 -6.66 -18.43 4.08
CA ASP A 72 -5.41 -19.18 3.96
C ASP A 72 -4.86 -19.19 2.52
N ASN A 73 -5.71 -19.45 1.53
CA ASN A 73 -5.34 -19.42 0.12
C ASN A 73 -4.96 -17.99 -0.32
N PHE A 74 -5.71 -17.00 0.14
CA PHE A 74 -5.41 -15.60 -0.15
C PHE A 74 -4.05 -15.19 0.41
N ASN A 75 -3.78 -15.50 1.69
CA ASN A 75 -2.50 -15.18 2.34
C ASN A 75 -1.33 -15.94 1.70
N SER A 76 -1.50 -17.21 1.33
CA SER A 76 -0.49 -17.99 0.61
C SER A 76 -0.14 -17.35 -0.74
N ASN A 77 -1.14 -16.87 -1.48
CA ASN A 77 -0.93 -16.12 -2.72
C ASN A 77 -0.22 -14.78 -2.48
N CYS A 78 -0.57 -14.07 -1.41
CA CYS A 78 0.08 -12.82 -1.02
C CYS A 78 1.57 -13.03 -0.69
N ILE A 79 1.91 -14.08 0.05
CA ILE A 79 3.30 -14.46 0.34
C ILE A 79 4.03 -14.77 -0.96
N SER A 80 3.46 -15.63 -1.81
CA SER A 80 4.04 -15.99 -3.10
C SER A 80 4.27 -14.77 -4.00
N PHE A 81 3.31 -13.84 -4.07
CA PHE A 81 3.45 -12.57 -4.79
C PHE A 81 4.60 -11.73 -4.24
N SER A 82 4.66 -11.59 -2.91
CA SER A 82 5.68 -10.79 -2.25
C SER A 82 7.11 -11.34 -2.42
N GLU A 83 7.24 -12.63 -2.76
CA GLU A 83 8.53 -13.31 -2.99
C GLU A 83 8.90 -13.34 -4.48
N LYS A 84 7.94 -13.63 -5.35
CA LYS A 84 8.23 -13.92 -6.76
C LYS A 84 8.12 -12.70 -7.67
N LEU A 85 7.12 -11.83 -7.47
CA LEU A 85 6.87 -10.72 -8.38
C LEU A 85 7.22 -9.36 -7.78
N LEU A 86 6.83 -9.11 -6.54
CA LEU A 86 7.02 -7.81 -5.90
C LEU A 86 8.46 -7.30 -5.93
N PRO A 87 9.53 -8.11 -5.76
CA PRO A 87 10.90 -7.64 -5.86
C PRO A 87 11.24 -6.96 -7.19
N SER A 88 10.67 -7.43 -8.30
CA SER A 88 10.88 -6.83 -9.62
C SER A 88 10.18 -5.47 -9.79
N LEU A 89 9.16 -5.22 -8.97
CA LEU A 89 8.40 -3.97 -8.96
C LEU A 89 9.03 -2.90 -8.08
N ILE A 90 9.93 -3.27 -7.17
CA ILE A 90 10.59 -2.32 -6.26
C ILE A 90 11.56 -1.44 -7.05
N LYS A 91 11.50 -0.13 -6.79
CA LYS A 91 12.46 0.83 -7.33
C LYS A 91 13.78 0.73 -6.55
N HIS A 92 14.89 0.67 -7.28
CA HIS A 92 16.21 0.56 -6.68
C HIS A 92 16.53 1.74 -5.76
N GLU A 93 16.21 2.95 -6.22
CA GLU A 93 16.46 4.20 -5.49
C GLU A 93 15.65 4.26 -4.18
N ALA A 94 14.42 3.77 -4.20
CA ALA A 94 13.58 3.70 -3.00
C ALA A 94 14.16 2.71 -1.98
N MET A 95 14.62 1.54 -2.44
CA MET A 95 15.25 0.57 -1.55
C MET A 95 16.57 1.08 -0.98
N THR A 96 17.35 1.80 -1.76
CA THR A 96 18.59 2.46 -1.30
C THR A 96 18.29 3.51 -0.22
N ALA A 97 17.25 4.35 -0.42
CA ALA A 97 16.83 5.32 0.58
C ALA A 97 16.37 4.65 1.89
N ILE A 98 15.59 3.58 1.80
CA ILE A 98 15.16 2.79 2.97
C ILE A 98 16.37 2.26 3.74
N LYS A 99 17.34 1.64 3.05
CA LYS A 99 18.57 1.11 3.69
C LYS A 99 19.38 2.22 4.36
N ASN A 100 19.56 3.36 3.68
CA ASN A 100 20.27 4.50 4.26
C ASN A 100 19.60 4.99 5.55
N HIS A 101 18.26 5.03 5.60
CA HIS A 101 17.55 5.36 6.82
C HIS A 101 17.78 4.33 7.93
N GLN A 102 17.74 3.02 7.59
CA GLN A 102 17.99 1.94 8.55
C GLN A 102 19.43 2.02 9.10
N ASP A 103 20.43 2.24 8.25
CA ASP A 103 21.84 2.37 8.63
C ASP A 103 22.08 3.57 9.55
N LEU A 104 21.28 4.62 9.41
CA LEU A 104 21.28 5.80 10.28
C LEU A 104 20.38 5.67 11.53
N ASN A 105 19.91 4.44 11.84
CA ASN A 105 18.98 4.16 12.95
C ASN A 105 17.70 5.00 12.92
N THR A 106 17.22 5.37 11.72
CA THR A 106 15.93 6.00 11.52
C THR A 106 14.84 4.94 11.51
N THR A 107 13.77 5.12 12.29
CA THR A 107 12.60 4.24 12.21
C THR A 107 11.94 4.37 10.83
N VAL A 108 11.85 3.28 10.07
CA VAL A 108 11.21 3.28 8.75
C VAL A 108 9.83 2.63 8.82
N VAL A 109 8.81 3.32 8.32
CA VAL A 109 7.42 2.87 8.34
C VAL A 109 6.80 3.01 6.95
N ILE A 110 6.27 1.92 6.43
CA ILE A 110 5.52 1.91 5.18
C ILE A 110 4.06 2.27 5.47
N VAL A 111 3.51 3.27 4.79
CA VAL A 111 2.14 3.76 5.01
C VAL A 111 1.37 3.69 3.70
N SER A 112 0.55 2.65 3.52
CA SER A 112 -0.04 2.34 2.23
C SER A 112 -1.55 2.16 2.24
N ALA A 113 -2.18 2.63 1.17
CA ALA A 113 -3.55 2.27 0.85
C ALA A 113 -3.69 0.80 0.44
N SER A 114 -2.63 0.11 0.01
CA SER A 114 -2.65 -1.31 -0.35
C SER A 114 -2.98 -2.20 0.82
N ALA A 115 -3.50 -3.41 0.54
CA ALA A 115 -3.88 -4.31 1.62
C ALA A 115 -2.67 -4.89 2.34
N GLU A 116 -2.79 -4.95 3.64
CA GLU A 116 -1.78 -5.47 4.55
C GLU A 116 -1.29 -6.86 4.13
N ASN A 117 -2.20 -7.71 3.67
CA ASN A 117 -1.92 -9.10 3.33
C ASN A 117 -0.76 -9.29 2.32
N TRP A 118 -0.61 -8.42 1.32
CA TRP A 118 0.49 -8.54 0.35
C TRP A 118 1.65 -7.57 0.59
N VAL A 119 1.45 -6.51 1.40
CA VAL A 119 2.52 -5.58 1.77
C VAL A 119 3.33 -6.09 2.96
N ALA A 120 2.65 -6.60 3.98
CA ALA A 120 3.28 -7.05 5.23
C ALA A 120 4.37 -8.12 5.03
N PRO A 121 4.20 -9.16 4.20
CA PRO A 121 5.25 -10.17 4.01
C PRO A 121 6.56 -9.58 3.48
N TRP A 122 6.49 -8.56 2.61
CA TRP A 122 7.66 -7.85 2.12
C TRP A 122 8.27 -6.96 3.20
N CYS A 123 7.46 -6.22 3.94
CA CYS A 123 7.91 -5.38 5.04
C CYS A 123 8.65 -6.18 6.10
N LEU A 124 8.08 -7.31 6.53
CA LEU A 124 8.66 -8.18 7.56
C LEU A 124 10.05 -8.72 7.13
N ARG A 125 10.20 -9.15 5.87
CA ARG A 125 11.50 -9.60 5.35
C ARG A 125 12.57 -8.51 5.30
N ASN A 126 12.16 -7.24 5.23
CA ASN A 126 13.07 -6.10 5.20
C ASN A 126 13.19 -5.38 6.56
N ASN A 127 12.68 -5.97 7.65
CA ASN A 127 12.65 -5.39 8.99
C ASN A 127 12.00 -4.00 9.03
N LEU A 128 10.88 -3.82 8.29
CA LEU A 128 10.15 -2.57 8.19
C LEU A 128 8.83 -2.65 8.97
N GLN A 129 8.47 -1.55 9.62
CA GLN A 129 7.12 -1.38 10.16
C GLN A 129 6.16 -0.99 9.04
N PHE A 130 4.86 -1.25 9.22
CA PHE A 130 3.86 -0.92 8.21
C PHE A 130 2.52 -0.51 8.82
N ILE A 131 1.81 0.34 8.09
CA ILE A 131 0.45 0.80 8.32
C ILE A 131 -0.28 0.65 6.99
N CYS A 132 -1.15 -0.34 6.86
CA CYS A 132 -1.80 -0.67 5.61
C CYS A 132 -3.33 -0.74 5.76
N THR A 133 -4.03 -0.79 4.64
CA THR A 133 -5.47 -1.05 4.64
C THR A 133 -5.74 -2.51 5.01
N LYS A 134 -6.71 -2.75 5.89
CA LYS A 134 -7.17 -4.10 6.24
C LYS A 134 -8.34 -4.53 5.39
N LEU A 135 -8.39 -5.82 5.03
CA LEU A 135 -9.51 -6.42 4.32
C LEU A 135 -10.45 -7.12 5.29
N GLN A 136 -11.74 -6.98 5.06
CA GLN A 136 -12.76 -7.65 5.83
C GLN A 136 -12.77 -9.15 5.53
N VAL A 137 -12.72 -9.94 6.59
CA VAL A 137 -12.86 -11.41 6.55
C VAL A 137 -14.19 -11.79 7.19
N LYS A 138 -14.94 -12.66 6.54
CA LYS A 138 -16.16 -13.25 7.08
C LYS A 138 -16.18 -14.75 6.75
N ASP A 139 -16.51 -15.59 7.72
CA ASP A 139 -16.57 -17.03 7.58
C ASP A 139 -15.29 -17.62 6.94
N ASN A 140 -14.13 -17.17 7.42
CA ASN A 140 -12.79 -17.50 6.91
C ASN A 140 -12.58 -17.20 5.41
N LYS A 141 -13.30 -16.22 4.86
CA LYS A 141 -13.20 -15.81 3.45
C LYS A 141 -13.01 -14.30 3.33
N ILE A 142 -12.24 -13.89 2.33
CA ILE A 142 -12.12 -12.47 1.94
C ILE A 142 -13.44 -12.03 1.32
N THR A 143 -14.03 -10.94 1.83
CA THR A 143 -15.27 -10.38 1.28
C THR A 143 -15.02 -9.42 0.11
N GLY A 144 -13.78 -8.93 -0.03
CA GLY A 144 -13.42 -7.84 -0.93
C GLY A 144 -13.76 -6.45 -0.41
N LYS A 145 -14.38 -6.34 0.76
CA LYS A 145 -14.62 -5.07 1.45
C LYS A 145 -13.43 -4.70 2.33
N LEU A 146 -13.34 -3.43 2.69
CA LEU A 146 -12.34 -2.95 3.63
C LEU A 146 -12.85 -3.08 5.06
N GLU A 147 -11.97 -3.48 5.97
CA GLU A 147 -12.16 -3.36 7.40
C GLU A 147 -11.73 -1.96 7.85
N GLY A 148 -12.68 -1.15 8.27
CA GLY A 148 -12.42 0.27 8.59
C GLY A 148 -12.21 1.13 7.33
N GLU A 149 -11.46 2.22 7.45
CA GLU A 149 -11.22 3.16 6.36
C GLU A 149 -10.02 2.76 5.48
N ASN A 150 -10.02 3.25 4.24
CA ASN A 150 -8.88 3.08 3.33
C ASN A 150 -7.71 3.95 3.82
N CYS A 151 -6.53 3.38 4.03
CA CYS A 151 -5.34 4.09 4.50
C CYS A 151 -4.80 5.05 3.42
N ASN A 152 -5.54 6.14 3.16
CA ASN A 152 -5.26 7.12 2.12
C ASN A 152 -5.64 8.53 2.59
N GLY A 153 -4.90 9.55 2.15
CA GLY A 153 -5.17 10.94 2.51
C GLY A 153 -5.06 11.18 4.02
N VAL A 154 -6.12 11.75 4.60
CA VAL A 154 -6.19 12.06 6.04
C VAL A 154 -6.08 10.82 6.91
N GLU A 155 -6.53 9.66 6.42
CA GLU A 155 -6.47 8.41 7.17
C GLU A 155 -5.04 7.92 7.38
N LYS A 156 -4.10 8.16 6.44
CA LYS A 156 -2.66 7.93 6.67
C LYS A 156 -2.18 8.69 7.91
N VAL A 157 -2.51 9.97 7.99
CA VAL A 157 -2.13 10.84 9.11
C VAL A 157 -2.77 10.40 10.43
N SER A 158 -4.06 10.04 10.40
CA SER A 158 -4.78 9.55 11.56
C SER A 158 -4.08 8.32 12.17
N ARG A 159 -3.78 7.32 11.34
CA ARG A 159 -3.12 6.08 11.79
C ARG A 159 -1.68 6.29 12.24
N ILE A 160 -0.93 7.16 11.55
CA ILE A 160 0.41 7.55 11.99
C ILE A 160 0.36 8.15 13.40
N LYS A 161 -0.55 9.11 13.65
CA LYS A 161 -0.66 9.77 14.95
C LYS A 161 -1.18 8.85 16.06
N GLN A 162 -1.94 7.81 15.73
CA GLN A 162 -2.37 6.79 16.70
C GLN A 162 -1.21 5.91 17.17
N LEU A 163 -0.23 5.62 16.31
CA LEU A 163 0.87 4.71 16.60
C LEU A 163 2.16 5.42 17.01
N PHE A 164 2.35 6.67 16.60
CA PHE A 164 3.57 7.42 16.83
C PHE A 164 3.29 8.79 17.44
N LYS A 165 3.95 9.09 18.55
CA LYS A 165 3.99 10.44 19.12
C LYS A 165 5.01 11.26 18.34
N LEU A 166 4.56 12.01 17.32
CA LEU A 166 5.43 12.70 16.39
C LEU A 166 6.34 13.75 17.06
N VAL A 167 5.91 14.32 18.19
CA VAL A 167 6.72 15.25 19.00
C VAL A 167 7.99 14.63 19.59
N ASP A 168 8.06 13.30 19.66
CA ASP A 168 9.24 12.58 20.14
C ASP A 168 10.36 12.50 19.08
N TYR A 169 10.10 12.91 17.84
CA TYR A 169 11.04 12.82 16.73
C TYR A 169 11.55 14.19 16.32
N ASN A 170 12.87 14.33 16.26
CA ASN A 170 13.53 15.57 15.86
C ASN A 170 13.43 15.80 14.35
N ILE A 171 13.42 14.73 13.55
CA ILE A 171 13.33 14.79 12.10
C ILE A 171 12.31 13.75 11.62
N ILE A 172 11.38 14.22 10.80
CA ILE A 172 10.33 13.40 10.17
C ILE A 172 10.51 13.51 8.65
N TYR A 173 10.83 12.40 8.01
CA TYR A 173 10.88 12.27 6.57
C TYR A 173 9.57 11.68 6.06
N CYS A 174 9.04 12.18 4.93
CA CYS A 174 7.89 11.58 4.27
C CYS A 174 8.12 11.47 2.77
N TYR A 175 7.88 10.30 2.22
CA TYR A 175 8.02 9.98 0.80
C TYR A 175 6.66 9.61 0.22
N GLY A 176 6.25 10.28 -0.87
CA GLY A 176 4.96 10.04 -1.53
C GLY A 176 4.98 10.52 -2.97
N ASP A 177 4.03 10.07 -3.80
CA ASP A 177 3.97 10.42 -5.22
C ASP A 177 2.61 10.95 -5.68
N SER A 178 1.59 10.83 -4.87
CA SER A 178 0.19 11.06 -5.24
C SER A 178 -0.50 12.13 -4.38
N ASN A 179 -1.71 12.51 -4.81
CA ASN A 179 -2.58 13.37 -4.00
C ASN A 179 -3.00 12.72 -2.67
N GLY A 180 -2.97 11.38 -2.60
CA GLY A 180 -3.27 10.63 -1.38
C GLY A 180 -2.21 10.77 -0.29
N ASP A 181 -1.03 11.32 -0.62
CA ASP A 181 0.10 11.45 0.29
C ASP A 181 0.30 12.88 0.79
N LYS A 182 -0.44 13.85 0.23
CA LYS A 182 -0.27 15.28 0.56
C LYS A 182 -0.32 15.56 2.06
N GLN A 183 -1.29 14.98 2.77
CA GLN A 183 -1.44 15.19 4.20
C GLN A 183 -0.30 14.53 5.00
N MET A 184 0.18 13.37 4.56
CA MET A 184 1.35 12.71 5.16
C MET A 184 2.62 13.52 4.91
N LEU A 185 2.81 14.05 3.71
CA LEU A 185 3.94 14.90 3.38
C LEU A 185 3.98 16.20 4.21
N GLN A 186 2.83 16.72 4.64
CA GLN A 186 2.73 17.88 5.53
C GLN A 186 3.19 17.61 6.97
N LEU A 187 3.33 16.35 7.39
CA LEU A 187 3.90 16.00 8.70
C LEU A 187 5.42 16.12 8.73
N ALA A 188 6.06 16.11 7.57
CA ALA A 188 7.50 16.05 7.47
C ALA A 188 8.16 17.39 7.80
N THR A 189 9.29 17.29 8.49
CA THR A 189 10.30 18.37 8.50
C THR A 189 11.06 18.38 7.16
N ASP A 190 11.11 17.23 6.48
CA ASP A 190 11.79 17.06 5.20
C ASP A 190 10.93 16.18 4.25
N PRO A 191 10.07 16.81 3.41
CA PRO A 191 9.16 16.11 2.52
C PRO A 191 9.80 15.77 1.17
N PHE A 192 9.55 14.56 0.68
CA PHE A 192 10.05 14.03 -0.60
C PHE A 192 8.89 13.64 -1.52
N TYR A 193 8.41 14.59 -2.31
CA TYR A 193 7.37 14.33 -3.30
C TYR A 193 7.99 13.86 -4.62
N ARG A 194 7.58 12.65 -5.08
CA ARG A 194 8.09 12.02 -6.32
C ARG A 194 9.62 11.90 -6.37
N ALA A 195 10.24 11.60 -5.22
CA ALA A 195 11.69 11.52 -5.10
C ALA A 195 12.35 10.44 -5.95
N PHE A 196 11.63 9.37 -6.25
CA PHE A 196 12.16 8.24 -7.01
C PHE A 196 11.61 8.21 -8.43
N LYS A 197 12.50 8.10 -9.42
CA LYS A 197 12.13 7.99 -10.83
C LYS A 197 11.28 6.73 -11.11
N LYS A 198 10.49 6.80 -12.17
CA LYS A 198 9.69 5.65 -12.61
C LYS A 198 10.55 4.57 -13.25
#